data_39276955b3df3c4f25270983e77fd955
#
_entry.id   39276955b3df3c4f25270983e77fd955
#
_cell.length_a   1.000
_cell.length_b   1.000
_cell.length_c   1.000
_cell.angle_alpha   90.00
_cell.angle_beta   90.00
_cell.angle_gamma   90.00
#
_symmetry.space_group_name_H-M   'P 1'
#
loop_
_entity.id
_entity.type
_entity.pdbx_description
1 polymer ?
#
loop_
_entity_poly.entity_id
_entity_poly.type
_entity_poly.pdbx_seq_one_letter_code
_entity_poly.pdbx_strand_id
1 'polypeptide(L)'
;SATLFFCSTEVYNWLHKLSGYFANNLGSVQAFQSSNPSSNGENSLARADMSLVGRKKVFGVDITTISTVYGDMNVARNVHLDGTNVKMLGINLKNCAYRPLVGNGLNRDTSIYVGVQTLENSGVDRRVDQILTEAGMEWSMAESHAIWT
;
A
#
# COMPACT_ATOMS: atom_id res chain seq x y z
N SER A 1 2.21 15.26 -3.84
CA SER A 1 1.66 14.60 -2.66
C SER A 1 1.63 13.09 -2.86
N ALA A 2 1.83 12.33 -1.79
CA ALA A 2 1.77 10.88 -1.83
C ALA A 2 0.38 10.42 -2.28
N THR A 3 0.35 9.42 -3.15
CA THR A 3 -0.90 8.89 -3.74
C THR A 3 -1.27 7.50 -3.23
N LEU A 4 -0.29 6.76 -2.71
CA LEU A 4 -0.47 5.42 -2.17
C LEU A 4 0.24 5.32 -0.82
N PHE A 5 -0.44 4.73 0.15
CA PHE A 5 0.07 4.55 1.50
C PHE A 5 0.12 3.06 1.82
N PHE A 6 1.32 2.54 2.04
CA PHE A 6 1.50 1.21 2.58
C PHE A 6 1.61 1.28 4.09
N CYS A 7 0.91 0.41 4.78
CA CYS A 7 0.96 0.35 6.24
C CYS A 7 1.17 -1.08 6.75
N SER A 8 1.69 -1.18 7.97
CA SER A 8 1.78 -2.45 8.67
C SER A 8 0.39 -2.98 9.02
N THR A 9 0.29 -4.26 9.32
CA THR A 9 -0.97 -4.89 9.73
C THR A 9 -1.58 -4.21 10.95
N GLU A 10 -0.74 -3.81 11.91
CA GLU A 10 -1.18 -3.10 13.12
C GLU A 10 -1.86 -1.77 12.79
N VAL A 11 -1.22 -0.93 11.97
CA VAL A 11 -1.77 0.37 11.54
C VAL A 11 -3.03 0.18 10.71
N TYR A 12 -3.05 -0.80 9.82
CA TYR A 12 -4.23 -1.13 9.02
C TYR A 12 -5.42 -1.51 9.89
N ASN A 13 -5.21 -2.33 10.90
CA ASN A 13 -6.25 -2.70 11.87
C ASN A 13 -6.72 -1.49 12.69
N TRP A 14 -5.81 -0.61 13.07
CA TRP A 14 -6.15 0.64 13.75
C TRP A 14 -7.05 1.54 12.91
N LEU A 15 -6.73 1.71 11.65
CA LEU A 15 -7.55 2.51 10.72
C LEU A 15 -8.95 1.91 10.55
N HIS A 16 -9.05 0.60 10.47
CA HIS A 16 -10.34 -0.08 10.42
C HIS A 16 -11.15 0.08 11.70
N LYS A 17 -10.54 -0.05 12.87
CA LYS A 17 -11.19 0.18 14.16
C LYS A 17 -11.68 1.61 14.28
N LEU A 18 -10.87 2.57 13.87
CA LEU A 18 -11.21 3.98 13.90
C LEU A 18 -12.43 4.26 13.01
N SER A 19 -12.43 3.72 11.79
CA SER A 19 -13.59 3.81 10.88
C SER A 19 -14.84 3.18 11.47
N GLY A 20 -14.72 1.99 12.10
CA GLY A 20 -15.81 1.33 12.79
C GLY A 20 -16.33 2.11 13.99
N TYR A 21 -15.45 2.74 14.73
CA TYR A 21 -15.82 3.62 15.85
C TYR A 21 -16.68 4.81 15.38
N PHE A 22 -16.27 5.48 14.33
CA PHE A 22 -17.06 6.56 13.75
C PHE A 22 -18.40 6.08 13.22
N ALA A 23 -18.45 4.94 12.53
CA ALA A 23 -19.68 4.36 12.03
C ALA A 23 -20.65 3.99 13.16
N ASN A 24 -20.16 3.40 14.25
CA ASN A 24 -20.98 3.02 15.41
C ASN A 24 -21.51 4.26 16.15
N ASN A 25 -20.68 5.27 16.33
CA ASN A 25 -21.12 6.54 16.93
C ASN A 25 -22.19 7.22 16.07
N LEU A 26 -22.06 7.15 14.75
CA LEU A 26 -23.06 7.65 13.82
C LEU A 26 -24.39 6.91 13.95
N GLY A 27 -24.37 5.58 14.16
CA GLY A 27 -25.57 4.79 14.39
C GLY A 27 -26.31 5.19 15.67
N SER A 28 -25.58 5.37 16.77
CA SER A 28 -26.17 5.84 18.06
C SER A 28 -26.65 7.27 17.98
N VAL A 29 -25.94 8.11 17.25
CA VAL A 29 -26.32 9.51 17.01
C VAL A 29 -27.56 9.61 16.11
N GLN A 30 -27.71 8.75 15.11
CA GLN A 30 -28.92 8.72 14.29
C GLN A 30 -30.17 8.36 15.10
N ALA A 31 -30.03 7.47 16.07
CA ALA A 31 -31.14 7.16 17.00
C ALA A 31 -31.52 8.36 17.87
N PHE A 32 -30.53 9.18 18.24
CA PHE A 32 -30.74 10.44 18.95
C PHE A 32 -31.30 11.56 18.07
N GLN A 33 -30.91 11.57 16.79
CA GLN A 33 -31.34 12.59 15.84
C GLN A 33 -32.85 12.56 15.54
N SER A 34 -33.48 11.42 15.67
CA SER A 34 -34.94 11.32 15.51
C SER A 34 -35.70 12.01 16.62
N SER A 35 -35.07 12.27 17.78
CA SER A 35 -35.69 12.87 18.95
C SER A 35 -35.27 14.33 19.19
N ASN A 36 -34.17 14.78 18.60
CA ASN A 36 -33.70 16.16 18.82
C ASN A 36 -33.01 16.75 17.56
N PRO A 37 -33.75 17.54 16.76
CA PRO A 37 -33.23 18.11 15.52
C PRO A 37 -32.11 19.13 15.70
N SER A 38 -31.92 19.68 16.89
CA SER A 38 -30.86 20.66 17.13
C SER A 38 -29.45 20.05 17.24
N SER A 39 -29.34 18.75 17.49
CA SER A 39 -28.04 18.03 17.52
C SER A 39 -27.55 17.58 16.15
N ASN A 40 -28.37 17.74 15.12
CA ASN A 40 -28.04 17.26 13.77
C ASN A 40 -26.84 18.00 13.13
N GLY A 41 -26.66 19.27 13.45
CA GLY A 41 -25.59 20.09 12.88
C GLY A 41 -24.21 19.70 13.39
N GLU A 42 -24.07 19.53 14.68
CA GLU A 42 -22.78 19.21 15.31
C GLU A 42 -22.32 17.78 14.94
N ASN A 43 -23.26 16.84 14.90
CA ASN A 43 -22.95 15.46 14.54
C ASN A 43 -22.68 15.25 13.05
N SER A 44 -23.24 16.11 12.19
CA SER A 44 -22.95 16.11 10.77
C SER A 44 -21.54 16.62 10.48
N LEU A 45 -20.99 17.51 11.28
CA LEU A 45 -19.62 18.00 11.16
C LEU A 45 -18.59 16.94 11.58
N ALA A 46 -18.85 16.18 12.63
CA ALA A 46 -17.99 15.07 13.05
C ALA A 46 -17.90 13.95 11.99
N ARG A 47 -18.89 13.84 11.14
CA ARG A 47 -18.93 12.89 10.01
C ARG A 47 -17.95 13.23 8.90
N ALA A 48 -17.67 14.51 8.70
CA ALA A 48 -16.88 14.99 7.57
C ALA A 48 -15.38 14.73 7.75
N ASP A 49 -14.92 14.45 8.96
CA ASP A 49 -13.49 14.43 9.26
C ASP A 49 -12.79 13.17 8.76
N MET A 50 -13.45 12.02 8.78
CA MET A 50 -12.88 10.77 8.30
C MET A 50 -13.95 9.75 7.95
N SER A 51 -13.92 9.23 6.73
CA SER A 51 -14.82 8.17 6.29
C SER A 51 -14.09 7.12 5.45
N LEU A 52 -14.51 5.87 5.60
CA LEU A 52 -14.08 4.77 4.74
C LEU A 52 -14.93 4.80 3.47
N VAL A 53 -14.35 5.18 2.33
CA VAL A 53 -15.08 5.43 1.09
C VAL A 53 -15.27 4.18 0.25
N GLY A 54 -14.38 3.19 0.37
CA GLY A 54 -14.52 1.96 -0.40
C GLY A 54 -13.29 1.07 -0.38
N ARG A 55 -13.46 -0.12 -0.95
CA ARG A 55 -12.38 -1.08 -1.18
C ARG A 55 -12.26 -1.36 -2.66
N LYS A 56 -11.04 -1.34 -3.16
CA LYS A 56 -10.71 -1.71 -4.52
C LYS A 56 -9.58 -2.72 -4.52
N LYS A 57 -9.73 -3.80 -5.28
CA LYS A 57 -8.63 -4.74 -5.53
C LYS A 57 -7.87 -4.33 -6.77
N VAL A 58 -6.56 -4.16 -6.62
CA VAL A 58 -5.64 -3.90 -7.74
C VAL A 58 -4.49 -4.89 -7.63
N PHE A 59 -4.29 -5.71 -8.64
CA PHE A 59 -3.27 -6.76 -8.66
C PHE A 59 -3.27 -7.67 -7.41
N GLY A 60 -4.45 -8.02 -6.91
CA GLY A 60 -4.58 -8.85 -5.71
C GLY A 60 -4.38 -8.13 -4.37
N VAL A 61 -4.11 -6.84 -4.38
CA VAL A 61 -3.97 -6.02 -3.17
C VAL A 61 -5.27 -5.29 -2.88
N ASP A 62 -5.75 -5.40 -1.65
CA ASP A 62 -6.90 -4.65 -1.17
C ASP A 62 -6.48 -3.21 -0.84
N ILE A 63 -6.99 -2.27 -1.62
CA ILE A 63 -6.80 -0.84 -1.38
C ILE A 63 -8.07 -0.28 -0.73
N THR A 64 -7.91 0.32 0.43
CA THR A 64 -8.95 1.02 1.14
C THR A 64 -8.76 2.51 0.97
N THR A 65 -9.78 3.22 0.49
CA THR A 65 -9.75 4.67 0.40
C THR A 65 -10.36 5.27 1.65
N ILE A 66 -9.59 6.13 2.31
CA ILE A 66 -10.02 6.89 3.47
C ILE A 66 -10.11 8.35 3.07
N SER A 67 -11.29 8.94 3.18
CA SER A 67 -11.50 10.36 2.91
C SER A 67 -11.17 11.18 4.15
N THR A 68 -10.31 12.17 3.97
CA THR A 68 -9.93 13.12 5.03
C THR A 68 -10.17 14.55 4.59
N VAL A 69 -10.11 15.49 5.52
CA VAL A 69 -10.23 16.93 5.25
C VAL A 69 -9.17 17.41 4.24
N TYR A 70 -8.02 16.74 4.18
CA TYR A 70 -6.90 17.07 3.30
C TYR A 70 -6.89 16.30 1.97
N GLY A 71 -7.89 15.47 1.74
CA GLY A 71 -8.02 14.63 0.55
C GLY A 71 -8.12 13.14 0.86
N ASP A 72 -8.16 12.35 -0.19
CA ASP A 72 -8.32 10.91 -0.09
C ASP A 72 -6.96 10.21 0.08
N MET A 73 -6.89 9.30 1.03
CA MET A 73 -5.76 8.41 1.27
C MET A 73 -6.09 7.00 0.76
N ASN A 74 -5.30 6.51 -0.19
CA ASN A 74 -5.40 5.12 -0.64
C ASN A 74 -4.43 4.28 0.17
N VAL A 75 -4.95 3.47 1.07
CA VAL A 75 -4.18 2.69 2.03
C VAL A 75 -4.20 1.21 1.66
N ALA A 76 -3.04 0.60 1.62
CA ALA A 76 -2.86 -0.83 1.41
C ALA A 76 -2.01 -1.44 2.53
N ARG A 77 -2.38 -2.64 2.97
CA ARG A 77 -1.57 -3.39 3.92
C ARG A 77 -0.36 -3.99 3.21
N ASN A 78 0.81 -3.83 3.80
CA ASN A 78 2.03 -4.49 3.36
C ASN A 78 2.64 -5.29 4.51
N VAL A 79 2.65 -6.61 4.38
CA VAL A 79 3.18 -7.52 5.42
C VAL A 79 4.69 -7.37 5.63
N HIS A 80 5.42 -6.84 4.65
CA HIS A 80 6.86 -6.60 4.78
C HIS A 80 7.21 -5.47 5.75
N LEU A 81 6.25 -4.64 6.11
CA LEU A 81 6.41 -3.61 7.13
C LEU A 81 6.17 -4.15 8.55
N ASP A 82 5.58 -5.34 8.67
CA ASP A 82 5.36 -5.96 9.97
C ASP A 82 6.69 -6.31 10.64
N GLY A 83 6.82 -5.98 11.93
CA GLY A 83 8.05 -6.20 12.67
C GLY A 83 9.20 -5.24 12.38
N THR A 84 9.00 -4.26 11.50
CA THR A 84 9.96 -3.19 11.24
C THR A 84 9.61 -1.93 12.04
N ASN A 85 10.55 -0.99 12.10
CA ASN A 85 10.29 0.33 12.70
C ASN A 85 9.38 1.21 11.85
N VAL A 86 9.23 0.89 10.57
CA VAL A 86 8.38 1.66 9.65
C VAL A 86 6.94 1.22 9.81
N LYS A 87 6.08 2.12 10.25
CA LYS A 87 4.65 1.87 10.46
C LYS A 87 3.83 2.15 9.22
N MET A 88 4.16 3.21 8.51
CA MET A 88 3.49 3.59 7.27
C MET A 88 4.49 4.23 6.30
N LEU A 89 4.28 3.99 5.02
CA LEU A 89 5.07 4.54 3.92
C LEU A 89 4.12 5.18 2.90
N GLY A 90 4.21 6.48 2.73
CA GLY A 90 3.48 7.23 1.71
C GLY A 90 4.32 7.43 0.46
N ILE A 91 3.80 7.00 -0.68
CA ILE A 91 4.53 7.00 -1.95
C ILE A 91 3.78 7.82 -2.99
N ASN A 92 4.51 8.66 -3.69
CA ASN A 92 4.04 9.29 -4.92
C ASN A 92 4.50 8.44 -6.11
N LEU A 93 3.59 7.65 -6.67
CA LEU A 93 3.90 6.73 -7.77
C LEU A 93 4.44 7.42 -9.02
N LYS A 94 4.14 8.69 -9.24
CA LYS A 94 4.66 9.45 -10.39
C LYS A 94 6.17 9.69 -10.30
N ASN A 95 6.71 9.66 -9.08
CA ASN A 95 8.12 9.91 -8.79
C ASN A 95 8.87 8.63 -8.43
N CYS A 96 8.31 7.47 -8.76
CA CYS A 96 8.93 6.16 -8.58
C CYS A 96 9.07 5.49 -9.94
N ALA A 97 10.23 4.95 -10.22
CA ALA A 97 10.47 4.20 -11.45
C ALA A 97 11.25 2.90 -11.17
N TYR A 98 10.86 1.86 -11.85
CA TYR A 98 11.61 0.61 -11.91
C TYR A 98 12.74 0.78 -12.92
N ARG A 99 13.97 0.49 -12.51
CA ARG A 99 15.17 0.63 -13.33
C ARG A 99 15.90 -0.69 -13.46
N PRO A 100 15.62 -1.48 -14.51
CA PRO A 100 16.41 -2.67 -14.82
C PRO A 100 17.80 -2.28 -15.34
N LEU A 101 18.77 -3.14 -15.13
CA LEU A 101 20.11 -2.96 -15.67
C LEU A 101 20.11 -3.28 -17.16
N VAL A 102 19.95 -2.25 -17.97
CA VAL A 102 19.93 -2.33 -19.44
C VAL A 102 20.92 -1.30 -20.00
N GLY A 103 21.84 -1.71 -20.84
CA GLY A 103 22.79 -0.82 -21.50
C GLY A 103 23.97 -1.56 -22.11
N ASN A 104 24.62 -0.96 -23.09
CA ASN A 104 25.81 -1.51 -23.78
C ASN A 104 25.65 -2.94 -24.28
N GLY A 105 24.48 -3.30 -24.81
CA GLY A 105 24.17 -4.65 -25.27
C GLY A 105 23.79 -5.65 -24.16
N LEU A 106 23.81 -5.22 -22.89
CA LEU A 106 23.34 -6.01 -21.77
C LEU A 106 21.86 -5.70 -21.49
N ASN A 107 21.07 -6.74 -21.32
CA ASN A 107 19.71 -6.65 -20.80
C ASN A 107 19.58 -7.66 -19.68
N ARG A 108 19.56 -7.16 -18.44
CA ARG A 108 19.41 -7.97 -17.22
C ARG A 108 18.07 -7.74 -16.51
N ASP A 109 17.12 -7.17 -17.21
CA ASP A 109 15.73 -7.31 -16.82
C ASP A 109 15.39 -8.80 -16.98
N THR A 110 14.68 -9.37 -16.12
CA THR A 110 14.37 -10.81 -15.97
C THR A 110 14.76 -11.71 -17.16
N SER A 111 15.87 -12.42 -17.03
CA SER A 111 16.37 -13.34 -18.02
C SER A 111 16.32 -14.77 -17.49
N ILE A 112 15.94 -15.71 -18.37
CA ILE A 112 15.88 -17.13 -18.03
C ILE A 112 17.03 -17.84 -18.75
N TYR A 113 17.94 -18.42 -17.97
CA TYR A 113 19.04 -19.25 -18.46
C TYR A 113 18.67 -20.71 -18.27
N VAL A 114 18.51 -21.42 -19.39
CA VAL A 114 18.08 -22.82 -19.41
C VAL A 114 19.30 -23.74 -19.51
N GLY A 115 19.33 -24.79 -18.69
CA GLY A 115 20.38 -25.79 -18.74
C GLY A 115 21.74 -25.27 -18.26
N VAL A 116 21.79 -24.40 -17.25
CA VAL A 116 23.03 -23.86 -16.69
C VAL A 116 23.91 -24.94 -16.09
N GLN A 117 23.31 -26.02 -15.59
CA GLN A 117 23.97 -27.23 -15.18
C GLN A 117 23.33 -28.44 -15.86
N THR A 118 24.15 -29.21 -16.54
CA THR A 118 23.77 -30.45 -17.21
C THR A 118 24.64 -31.59 -16.68
N LEU A 119 24.35 -32.83 -17.05
CA LEU A 119 25.15 -33.98 -16.67
C LEU A 119 26.63 -33.81 -17.07
N GLU A 120 26.90 -33.21 -18.23
CA GLU A 120 28.25 -32.93 -18.71
C GLU A 120 29.02 -31.94 -17.81
N ASN A 121 28.32 -30.98 -17.27
CA ASN A 121 28.95 -29.92 -16.44
C ASN A 121 29.03 -30.26 -14.95
N SER A 122 28.14 -31.08 -14.43
CA SER A 122 28.03 -31.36 -13.01
C SER A 122 28.27 -32.80 -12.59
N GLY A 123 28.29 -33.73 -13.54
CA GLY A 123 28.39 -35.18 -13.27
C GLY A 123 27.15 -35.78 -12.57
N VAL A 124 26.10 -35.01 -12.46
CA VAL A 124 24.84 -35.41 -11.82
C VAL A 124 23.72 -35.31 -12.86
N ASP A 125 22.89 -36.33 -12.96
CA ASP A 125 21.74 -36.34 -13.86
C ASP A 125 20.64 -35.39 -13.36
N ARG A 126 20.83 -34.11 -13.64
CA ARG A 126 19.89 -33.04 -13.35
C ARG A 126 20.04 -31.90 -14.36
N ARG A 127 18.96 -31.17 -14.53
CA ARG A 127 18.95 -29.91 -15.24
C ARG A 127 18.66 -28.78 -14.25
N VAL A 128 19.42 -27.72 -14.33
CA VAL A 128 19.21 -26.51 -13.53
C VAL A 128 18.95 -25.36 -14.48
N ASP A 129 17.81 -24.71 -14.28
CA ASP A 129 17.45 -23.48 -14.97
C ASP A 129 17.55 -22.33 -13.96
N GLN A 130 18.06 -21.20 -14.39
CA GLN A 130 18.28 -20.03 -13.54
C GLN A 130 17.52 -18.83 -14.06
N ILE A 131 16.81 -18.19 -13.17
CA ILE A 131 16.16 -16.90 -13.44
C ILE A 131 17.00 -15.82 -12.77
N LEU A 132 17.40 -14.82 -13.54
CA LEU A 132 18.22 -13.71 -13.07
C LEU A 132 17.51 -12.39 -13.38
N THR A 133 17.43 -11.54 -12.37
CA THR A 133 16.93 -10.17 -12.50
C THR A 133 17.89 -9.24 -11.77
N GLU A 134 18.34 -8.21 -12.44
CA GLU A 134 19.13 -7.13 -11.86
C GLU A 134 18.41 -5.81 -12.10
N ALA A 135 17.86 -5.26 -11.04
CA ALA A 135 17.07 -4.04 -11.11
C ALA A 135 17.16 -3.26 -9.81
N GLY A 136 16.85 -1.98 -9.90
CA GLY A 136 16.72 -1.10 -8.76
C GLY A 136 15.45 -0.26 -8.85
N MET A 137 15.22 0.51 -7.79
CA MET A 137 14.15 1.49 -7.75
C MET A 137 14.75 2.89 -7.80
N GLU A 138 14.23 3.70 -8.67
CA GLU A 138 14.52 5.14 -8.68
C GLU A 138 13.44 5.89 -7.89
N TRP A 139 13.88 6.73 -6.99
CA TRP A 139 13.04 7.62 -6.20
C TRP A 139 13.45 9.04 -6.49
N SER A 140 12.55 9.81 -7.06
CA SER A 140 12.78 11.23 -7.31
C SER A 140 11.86 12.06 -6.42
N MET A 141 12.25 13.30 -6.17
CA MET A 141 11.52 14.26 -5.33
C MET A 141 11.18 13.65 -3.95
N ALA A 142 12.21 13.46 -3.13
CA ALA A 142 12.10 12.84 -1.80
C ALA A 142 11.04 13.50 -0.91
N GLU A 143 10.84 14.79 -1.05
CA GLU A 143 9.82 15.58 -0.34
C GLU A 143 8.38 15.20 -0.70
N SER A 144 8.17 14.45 -1.77
CA SER A 144 6.84 13.95 -2.16
C SER A 144 6.47 12.62 -1.50
N HIS A 145 7.41 11.99 -0.81
CA HIS A 145 7.25 10.75 -0.09
C HIS A 145 7.22 11.00 1.42
N ALA A 146 6.65 10.08 2.18
CA ALA A 146 6.59 10.19 3.64
C ALA A 146 6.81 8.84 4.30
N ILE A 147 7.51 8.85 5.43
CA ILE A 147 7.75 7.66 6.25
C ILE A 147 7.31 7.98 7.67
N TRP A 148 6.55 7.08 8.28
CA TRP A 148 6.19 7.11 9.69
C TRP A 148 6.85 5.93 10.40
N THR A 149 7.55 6.24 11.46
CA THR A 149 8.26 5.26 12.32
C THR A 149 7.65 5.18 13.70
#